data_6f6ee67e0377585eebaa1eea6ce0f160
#
_entry.id   6f6ee67e0377585eebaa1eea6ce0f160
#
_cell.length_a   1.000
_cell.length_b   1.000
_cell.length_c   1.000
_cell.angle_alpha   90.00
_cell.angle_beta   90.00
_cell.angle_gamma   90.00
#
_symmetry.space_group_name_H-M   'P 1'
#
loop_
_entity.id
_entity.type
_entity.pdbx_description
1 polymer ?
#
loop_
_entity_poly.entity_id
_entity_poly.type
_entity_poly.pdbx_seq_one_letter_code
_entity_poly.pdbx_strand_id
1 'polypeptide(L)'
;MVDCYISANSQYAYENEKYYKNGAVITNDTGNVVDEITFKSLIKKETSTFIHKSFSNIIVLVGAGASVLCNSGNIDSRFGKTVFMLAKLINTTLKDEDEFFTLQELSNLCKYNIPVEIEGEDGIEGLNRLFNLEDFLSDLLSFEKYVSDMDRDKYIKSKNKIFDLIKENTSYEYDNKYLKHSAFINTVSHLTKTPSKLTIVTTNYDTLLEDAADSIGYTVMDGFSFSHRPYFDSDMFEWNLVRDIENVKTRELEYKKNIINLLKLHGSLTWERDEKGIRRKEKTDVSNPIMIFPSSNKYMQSYQEPYFELFTKFQELLKRPNTLLITTG
;
A
#
# COMPACT_ATOMS: atom_id res chain seq x y z
N MET A 1 -17.70 -24.19 9.88
CA MET A 1 -16.25 -24.30 10.24
C MET A 1 -15.52 -23.10 9.65
N VAL A 2 -14.77 -22.37 10.46
CA VAL A 2 -14.00 -21.20 10.02
C VAL A 2 -12.52 -21.59 10.02
N ASP A 3 -11.87 -21.51 8.87
CA ASP A 3 -10.43 -21.75 8.76
C ASP A 3 -9.64 -20.60 9.38
N CYS A 4 -8.77 -20.94 10.33
CA CYS A 4 -7.91 -19.99 11.02
C CYS A 4 -6.47 -20.00 10.51
N TYR A 5 -6.05 -21.11 9.90
CA TYR A 5 -4.72 -21.29 9.31
C TYR A 5 -4.75 -22.45 8.32
N ILE A 6 -4.16 -22.25 7.16
CA ILE A 6 -4.03 -23.26 6.12
C ILE A 6 -2.58 -23.27 5.63
N SER A 7 -1.99 -24.45 5.57
CA SER A 7 -0.70 -24.72 4.96
C SER A 7 -0.76 -26.00 4.11
N ALA A 8 0.31 -26.34 3.41
CA ALA A 8 0.39 -27.57 2.63
C ALA A 8 0.14 -28.85 3.47
N ASN A 9 0.47 -28.82 4.76
CA ASN A 9 0.44 -30.00 5.63
C ASN A 9 -0.51 -29.88 6.83
N SER A 10 -1.03 -28.69 7.09
CA SER A 10 -1.83 -28.43 8.29
C SER A 10 -2.94 -27.43 8.02
N GLN A 11 -4.15 -27.78 8.44
CA GLN A 11 -5.31 -26.90 8.46
C GLN A 11 -5.78 -26.78 9.90
N TYR A 12 -5.91 -25.58 10.41
CA TYR A 12 -6.47 -25.29 11.72
C TYR A 12 -7.77 -24.52 11.56
N ALA A 13 -8.83 -24.99 12.21
CA ALA A 13 -10.16 -24.42 12.08
C ALA A 13 -10.88 -24.32 13.42
N TYR A 14 -11.93 -23.50 13.48
CA TYR A 14 -12.77 -23.31 14.63
C TYR A 14 -14.26 -23.50 14.26
N GLU A 15 -15.00 -24.25 15.06
CA GLU A 15 -16.44 -24.43 14.92
C GLU A 15 -17.08 -24.88 16.25
N ASN A 16 -18.20 -24.28 16.59
CA ASN A 16 -19.00 -24.67 17.77
C ASN A 16 -18.16 -24.86 19.05
N GLU A 17 -17.34 -23.83 19.36
CA GLU A 17 -16.47 -23.82 20.56
C GLU A 17 -15.40 -24.93 20.58
N LYS A 18 -15.14 -25.57 19.44
CA LYS A 18 -14.09 -26.59 19.28
C LYS A 18 -13.05 -26.16 18.28
N TYR A 19 -11.83 -26.59 18.53
CA TYR A 19 -10.68 -26.33 17.68
C TYR A 19 -10.25 -27.61 16.97
N TYR A 20 -9.96 -27.50 15.67
CA TYR A 20 -9.68 -28.62 14.80
C TYR A 20 -8.29 -28.47 14.17
N LYS A 21 -7.59 -29.60 14.00
CA LYS A 21 -6.41 -29.74 13.13
C LYS A 21 -6.67 -30.85 12.13
N ASN A 22 -6.60 -30.54 10.84
CA ASN A 22 -6.83 -31.48 9.73
C ASN A 22 -8.17 -32.26 9.88
N GLY A 23 -9.22 -31.57 10.31
CA GLY A 23 -10.56 -32.14 10.51
C GLY A 23 -10.75 -32.89 11.84
N ALA A 24 -9.70 -33.12 12.62
CA ALA A 24 -9.80 -33.75 13.94
C ALA A 24 -9.83 -32.70 15.07
N VAL A 25 -10.66 -32.95 16.09
CA VAL A 25 -10.71 -32.08 17.29
C VAL A 25 -9.38 -32.17 18.03
N ILE A 26 -8.84 -31.01 18.41
CA ILE A 26 -7.60 -30.92 19.17
C ILE A 26 -7.91 -31.12 20.64
N THR A 27 -7.30 -32.12 21.25
CA THR A 27 -7.44 -32.39 22.69
C THR A 27 -6.08 -32.33 23.39
N ASN A 28 -6.11 -32.02 24.67
CA ASN A 28 -4.93 -32.08 25.53
C ASN A 28 -4.67 -33.54 25.99
N ASP A 29 -3.61 -33.74 26.77
CA ASP A 29 -3.20 -35.06 27.27
C ASP A 29 -4.28 -35.73 28.15
N THR A 30 -5.23 -35.00 28.68
CA THR A 30 -6.36 -35.53 29.48
C THR A 30 -7.61 -35.78 28.63
N GLY A 31 -7.55 -35.59 27.31
CA GLY A 31 -8.66 -35.84 26.39
C GLY A 31 -9.68 -34.67 26.31
N ASN A 32 -9.45 -33.58 27.00
CA ASN A 32 -10.31 -32.40 26.93
C ASN A 32 -9.96 -31.52 25.71
N VAL A 33 -10.95 -30.85 25.13
CA VAL A 33 -10.75 -29.87 24.06
C VAL A 33 -9.79 -28.78 24.56
N VAL A 34 -8.81 -28.40 23.71
CA VAL A 34 -7.88 -27.30 24.05
C VAL A 34 -8.59 -25.97 24.12
N ASP A 35 -8.04 -25.06 24.91
CA ASP A 35 -8.52 -23.68 24.99
C ASP A 35 -7.99 -22.82 23.81
N GLU A 36 -8.52 -21.61 23.68
CA GLU A 36 -8.14 -20.65 22.62
C GLU A 36 -6.65 -20.27 22.69
N ILE A 37 -6.08 -20.15 23.88
CA ILE A 37 -4.69 -19.77 24.08
C ILE A 37 -3.76 -20.87 23.53
N THR A 38 -4.06 -22.12 23.88
CA THR A 38 -3.32 -23.29 23.37
C THR A 38 -3.45 -23.40 21.86
N PHE A 39 -4.66 -23.23 21.30
CA PHE A 39 -4.91 -23.26 19.88
C PHE A 39 -4.10 -22.18 19.13
N LYS A 40 -4.15 -20.93 19.59
CA LYS A 40 -3.34 -19.83 19.03
C LYS A 40 -1.83 -20.11 19.13
N SER A 41 -1.39 -20.72 20.21
CA SER A 41 0.03 -21.11 20.40
C SER A 41 0.48 -22.15 19.37
N LEU A 42 -0.37 -23.14 19.06
CA LEU A 42 -0.09 -24.13 18.02
C LEU A 42 0.07 -23.48 16.64
N ILE A 43 -0.85 -22.62 16.24
CA ILE A 43 -0.77 -21.88 14.97
C ILE A 43 0.49 -21.01 14.94
N LYS A 44 0.77 -20.28 16.03
CA LYS A 44 1.97 -19.45 16.14
C LYS A 44 3.25 -20.27 15.98
N LYS A 45 3.32 -21.47 16.56
CA LYS A 45 4.45 -22.37 16.42
C LYS A 45 4.63 -22.83 14.98
N GLU A 46 3.56 -23.26 14.31
CA GLU A 46 3.60 -23.68 12.90
C GLU A 46 4.08 -22.54 11.99
N THR A 47 3.47 -21.37 12.14
CA THR A 47 3.84 -20.15 11.39
C THR A 47 5.30 -19.76 11.63
N SER A 48 5.72 -19.74 12.89
CA SER A 48 7.10 -19.43 13.25
C SER A 48 8.08 -20.44 12.63
N THR A 49 7.78 -21.74 12.69
CA THR A 49 8.61 -22.78 12.09
C THR A 49 8.73 -22.59 10.57
N PHE A 50 7.66 -22.17 9.90
CA PHE A 50 7.69 -21.89 8.47
C PHE A 50 8.52 -20.65 8.14
N ILE A 51 8.28 -19.52 8.83
CA ILE A 51 8.95 -18.24 8.55
C ILE A 51 10.46 -18.30 8.83
N HIS A 52 10.87 -19.07 9.83
CA HIS A 52 12.30 -19.25 10.16
C HIS A 52 13.03 -20.25 9.27
N LYS A 53 12.38 -20.81 8.24
CA LYS A 53 13.12 -21.46 7.16
C LYS A 53 14.03 -20.42 6.49
N SER A 54 15.22 -20.86 6.09
CA SER A 54 16.17 -19.96 5.42
C SER A 54 15.67 -19.63 4.02
N PHE A 55 15.06 -18.46 3.87
CA PHE A 55 14.74 -17.87 2.57
C PHE A 55 15.89 -16.98 2.10
N SER A 56 16.19 -17.00 0.80
CA SER A 56 17.22 -16.15 0.21
C SER A 56 16.70 -14.74 -0.08
N ASN A 57 15.40 -14.63 -0.37
CA ASN A 57 14.73 -13.37 -0.68
C ASN A 57 13.43 -13.28 0.13
N ILE A 58 13.18 -12.13 0.71
CA ILE A 58 11.93 -11.86 1.44
C ILE A 58 11.30 -10.61 0.84
N ILE A 59 10.07 -10.77 0.39
CA ILE A 59 9.25 -9.73 -0.20
C ILE A 59 7.99 -9.58 0.63
N VAL A 60 7.64 -8.36 0.96
CA VAL A 60 6.37 -8.03 1.62
C VAL A 60 5.54 -7.20 0.65
N LEU A 61 4.32 -7.63 0.36
CA LEU A 61 3.33 -6.85 -0.37
C LEU A 61 2.37 -6.23 0.63
N VAL A 62 2.34 -4.90 0.67
CA VAL A 62 1.55 -4.10 1.60
C VAL A 62 0.42 -3.40 0.84
N GLY A 63 -0.81 -3.68 1.22
CA GLY A 63 -2.01 -3.07 0.65
C GLY A 63 -2.55 -1.88 1.47
N ALA A 64 -3.66 -1.32 1.00
CA ALA A 64 -4.27 -0.10 1.57
C ALA A 64 -4.70 -0.24 3.03
N GLY A 65 -5.05 -1.45 3.48
CA GLY A 65 -5.45 -1.69 4.86
C GLY A 65 -4.35 -1.43 5.88
N ALA A 66 -3.07 -1.46 5.47
CA ALA A 66 -1.96 -1.13 6.37
C ALA A 66 -1.98 0.33 6.86
N SER A 67 -2.57 1.25 6.09
CA SER A 67 -2.74 2.65 6.47
C SER A 67 -4.02 2.92 7.28
N VAL A 68 -4.84 1.89 7.49
CA VAL A 68 -6.13 2.01 8.22
C VAL A 68 -5.95 1.56 9.66
N LEU A 69 -6.29 2.42 10.60
CA LEU A 69 -6.36 2.07 12.01
C LEU A 69 -7.80 1.77 12.39
N CYS A 70 -8.06 0.53 12.81
CA CYS A 70 -9.36 0.11 13.27
C CYS A 70 -9.33 -0.16 14.78
N ASN A 71 -10.09 0.60 15.55
CA ASN A 71 -10.24 0.42 16.99
C ASN A 71 -11.66 -0.07 17.31
N SER A 72 -11.77 -1.27 17.87
CA SER A 72 -13.06 -1.86 18.29
C SER A 72 -14.14 -1.85 17.18
N GLY A 73 -13.74 -2.11 15.94
CA GLY A 73 -14.63 -2.14 14.77
C GLY A 73 -14.88 -0.79 14.10
N ASN A 74 -14.37 0.31 14.66
CA ASN A 74 -14.49 1.65 14.06
C ASN A 74 -13.15 2.10 13.47
N ILE A 75 -13.20 2.69 12.28
CA ILE A 75 -12.02 3.28 11.63
C ILE A 75 -11.73 4.61 12.32
N ASP A 76 -10.47 4.79 12.75
CA ASP A 76 -10.00 6.07 13.28
C ASP A 76 -9.81 7.05 12.09
N SER A 77 -10.60 8.11 12.06
CA SER A 77 -10.60 9.09 10.95
C SER A 77 -9.28 9.83 10.73
N ARG A 78 -8.36 9.76 11.70
CA ARG A 78 -7.02 10.35 11.60
C ARG A 78 -6.10 9.55 10.69
N PHE A 79 -6.37 8.25 10.51
CA PHE A 79 -5.54 7.32 9.76
C PHE A 79 -6.41 6.54 8.78
N GLY A 80 -6.03 6.57 7.52
CA GLY A 80 -6.53 5.68 6.49
C GLY A 80 -8.03 5.82 6.20
N LYS A 81 -8.37 6.75 5.32
CA LYS A 81 -9.71 6.73 4.73
C LYS A 81 -9.78 5.63 3.67
N THR A 82 -10.84 4.83 3.72
CA THR A 82 -11.15 3.91 2.62
C THR A 82 -11.54 4.68 1.36
N VAL A 83 -11.44 4.03 0.20
CA VAL A 83 -11.86 4.62 -1.09
C VAL A 83 -13.30 5.15 -1.01
N PHE A 84 -14.20 4.41 -0.34
CA PHE A 84 -15.59 4.84 -0.14
C PHE A 84 -15.72 6.07 0.77
N MET A 85 -14.89 6.16 1.82
CA MET A 85 -14.87 7.34 2.70
C MET A 85 -14.38 8.59 1.96
N LEU A 86 -13.38 8.44 1.08
CA LEU A 86 -12.89 9.50 0.21
C LEU A 86 -13.97 9.92 -0.78
N ALA A 87 -14.65 8.98 -1.43
CA ALA A 87 -15.74 9.26 -2.35
C ALA A 87 -16.87 10.05 -1.67
N LYS A 88 -17.24 9.66 -0.44
CA LYS A 88 -18.26 10.37 0.34
C LYS A 88 -17.83 11.80 0.68
N LEU A 89 -16.58 11.98 1.10
CA LEU A 89 -16.03 13.31 1.39
C LEU A 89 -16.04 14.21 0.15
N ILE A 90 -15.56 13.68 -0.98
CA ILE A 90 -15.52 14.41 -2.27
C ILE A 90 -16.95 14.79 -2.68
N ASN A 91 -17.90 13.86 -2.62
CA ASN A 91 -19.28 14.13 -2.99
C ASN A 91 -19.90 15.26 -2.16
N THR A 92 -19.69 15.23 -0.85
CA THR A 92 -20.18 16.31 0.04
C THR A 92 -19.50 17.63 -0.28
N THR A 93 -18.18 17.68 -0.39
CA THR A 93 -17.43 18.92 -0.63
C THR A 93 -17.82 19.58 -1.97
N LEU A 94 -17.93 18.79 -3.05
CA LEU A 94 -18.30 19.36 -4.35
C LEU A 94 -19.76 19.83 -4.41
N LYS A 95 -20.64 19.30 -3.59
CA LYS A 95 -22.04 19.78 -3.48
C LYS A 95 -22.17 21.12 -2.77
N ASP A 96 -21.29 21.39 -1.82
CA ASP A 96 -21.35 22.56 -0.97
C ASP A 96 -20.79 23.83 -1.64
N GLU A 97 -20.13 23.71 -2.81
CA GLU A 97 -19.42 24.80 -3.48
C GLU A 97 -19.87 24.94 -4.96
N ASP A 98 -20.62 25.98 -5.32
CA ASP A 98 -21.18 26.21 -6.67
C ASP A 98 -20.13 26.37 -7.78
N GLU A 99 -18.88 26.65 -7.42
CA GLU A 99 -17.80 26.81 -8.39
C GLU A 99 -17.32 25.48 -9.01
N PHE A 100 -17.69 24.35 -8.44
CA PHE A 100 -17.36 23.02 -8.93
C PHE A 100 -18.57 22.35 -9.57
N PHE A 101 -18.29 21.41 -10.47
CA PHE A 101 -19.28 20.40 -10.82
C PHE A 101 -19.46 19.43 -9.68
N THR A 102 -20.70 19.06 -9.39
CA THR A 102 -20.98 17.95 -8.46
C THR A 102 -20.43 16.63 -9.03
N LEU A 103 -20.23 15.64 -8.16
CA LEU A 103 -19.77 14.31 -8.58
C LEU A 103 -20.74 13.67 -9.58
N GLN A 104 -22.05 13.93 -9.45
CA GLN A 104 -23.07 13.45 -10.38
C GLN A 104 -22.98 14.14 -11.76
N GLU A 105 -22.75 15.45 -11.81
CA GLU A 105 -22.56 16.17 -13.07
C GLU A 105 -21.30 15.72 -13.80
N LEU A 106 -20.19 15.53 -13.07
CA LEU A 106 -18.96 14.97 -13.63
C LEU A 106 -19.16 13.55 -14.15
N SER A 107 -19.90 12.71 -13.42
CA SER A 107 -20.25 11.34 -13.82
C SER A 107 -21.05 11.34 -15.14
N ASN A 108 -22.01 12.23 -15.27
CA ASN A 108 -22.79 12.37 -16.49
C ASN A 108 -21.92 12.84 -17.68
N LEU A 109 -21.01 13.80 -17.45
CA LEU A 109 -20.08 14.29 -18.47
C LEU A 109 -19.16 13.18 -18.99
N CYS A 110 -18.50 12.47 -18.10
CA CYS A 110 -17.56 11.38 -18.49
C CYS A 110 -18.26 10.04 -18.81
N LYS A 111 -19.60 10.02 -18.76
CA LYS A 111 -20.43 8.83 -19.05
C LYS A 111 -20.12 7.62 -18.17
N TYR A 112 -19.82 7.87 -16.91
CA TYR A 112 -19.64 6.80 -15.94
C TYR A 112 -20.97 6.08 -15.70
N ASN A 113 -20.99 4.76 -15.77
CA ASN A 113 -22.22 3.97 -15.88
C ASN A 113 -22.93 3.69 -14.56
N ILE A 114 -22.27 3.92 -13.42
CA ILE A 114 -22.84 3.65 -12.09
C ILE A 114 -23.37 4.97 -11.52
N PRO A 115 -24.64 5.03 -11.08
CA PRO A 115 -25.17 6.21 -10.41
C PRO A 115 -24.33 6.57 -9.20
N VAL A 116 -24.03 7.87 -9.04
CA VAL A 116 -23.25 8.39 -7.90
C VAL A 116 -24.07 8.27 -6.62
N GLU A 117 -25.34 8.62 -6.68
CA GLU A 117 -26.25 8.59 -5.55
C GLU A 117 -27.45 7.74 -5.82
N ILE A 118 -27.98 7.13 -4.77
CA ILE A 118 -29.21 6.35 -4.77
C ILE A 118 -30.02 6.76 -3.54
N GLU A 119 -31.33 6.70 -3.67
CA GLU A 119 -32.26 6.82 -2.57
C GLU A 119 -32.15 5.58 -1.67
N GLY A 120 -31.84 5.78 -0.38
CA GLY A 120 -31.77 4.72 0.61
C GLY A 120 -33.16 4.22 1.04
N GLU A 121 -33.23 3.13 1.80
CA GLU A 121 -34.46 2.58 2.35
C GLU A 121 -35.20 3.58 3.29
N ASP A 122 -34.51 4.55 3.81
CA ASP A 122 -34.98 5.65 4.64
C ASP A 122 -35.43 6.89 3.85
N GLY A 123 -35.41 6.83 2.50
CA GLY A 123 -35.75 7.95 1.62
C GLY A 123 -34.70 9.07 1.58
N ILE A 124 -33.52 8.84 2.14
CA ILE A 124 -32.42 9.81 2.09
C ILE A 124 -31.46 9.46 0.95
N GLU A 125 -31.20 10.42 0.08
CA GLU A 125 -30.16 10.27 -0.95
C GLU A 125 -28.79 10.16 -0.33
N GLY A 126 -28.07 9.11 -0.69
CA GLY A 126 -26.72 8.86 -0.24
C GLY A 126 -25.81 8.31 -1.33
N LEU A 127 -24.50 8.37 -1.09
CA LEU A 127 -23.53 7.83 -2.03
C LEU A 127 -23.80 6.33 -2.24
N ASN A 128 -23.93 5.95 -3.50
CA ASN A 128 -24.14 4.58 -3.91
C ASN A 128 -22.94 3.71 -3.49
N ARG A 129 -23.22 2.60 -2.79
CA ARG A 129 -22.16 1.66 -2.36
C ARG A 129 -21.45 0.96 -3.52
N LEU A 130 -22.06 0.92 -4.71
CA LEU A 130 -21.47 0.39 -5.92
C LEU A 130 -20.60 1.43 -6.65
N PHE A 131 -20.66 2.72 -6.25
CA PHE A 131 -19.83 3.75 -6.82
C PHE A 131 -18.35 3.48 -6.50
N ASN A 132 -17.56 3.31 -7.54
CA ASN A 132 -16.12 3.09 -7.42
C ASN A 132 -15.39 4.37 -7.83
N LEU A 133 -14.81 5.06 -6.84
CA LEU A 133 -14.06 6.30 -7.07
C LEU A 133 -12.90 6.13 -8.04
N GLU A 134 -12.23 4.99 -7.99
CA GLU A 134 -11.05 4.72 -8.82
C GLU A 134 -11.43 4.57 -10.29
N ASP A 135 -12.48 3.82 -10.59
CA ASP A 135 -13.00 3.67 -11.96
C ASP A 135 -13.54 5.00 -12.48
N PHE A 136 -14.29 5.73 -11.64
CA PHE A 136 -14.77 7.07 -11.96
C PHE A 136 -13.63 8.04 -12.32
N LEU A 137 -12.55 8.06 -11.53
CA LEU A 137 -11.39 8.92 -11.80
C LEU A 137 -10.69 8.56 -13.12
N SER A 138 -10.71 7.29 -13.51
CA SER A 138 -10.20 6.87 -14.81
C SER A 138 -11.01 7.44 -15.96
N ASP A 139 -12.33 7.35 -15.86
CA ASP A 139 -13.23 7.91 -16.88
C ASP A 139 -13.12 9.43 -16.91
N LEU A 140 -13.06 10.08 -15.75
CA LEU A 140 -12.81 11.50 -15.62
C LEU A 140 -11.54 11.93 -16.36
N LEU A 141 -10.39 11.32 -16.08
CA LEU A 141 -9.12 11.65 -16.74
C LEU A 141 -9.14 11.38 -18.24
N SER A 142 -9.77 10.30 -18.67
CA SER A 142 -9.87 9.92 -20.09
C SER A 142 -10.75 10.89 -20.87
N PHE A 143 -11.77 11.45 -20.22
CA PHE A 143 -12.72 12.38 -20.84
C PHE A 143 -12.16 13.80 -20.96
N GLU A 144 -11.15 14.20 -20.22
CA GLU A 144 -10.62 15.57 -20.16
C GLU A 144 -10.39 16.21 -21.53
N LYS A 145 -9.89 15.45 -22.50
CA LYS A 145 -9.63 15.94 -23.87
C LYS A 145 -10.90 16.19 -24.70
N TYR A 146 -12.07 15.73 -24.24
CA TYR A 146 -13.35 15.88 -24.92
C TYR A 146 -14.25 16.92 -24.26
N VAL A 147 -13.81 17.55 -23.18
CA VAL A 147 -14.57 18.59 -22.48
C VAL A 147 -14.74 19.79 -23.38
N SER A 148 -15.98 20.32 -23.44
CA SER A 148 -16.30 21.55 -24.20
C SER A 148 -15.53 22.76 -23.69
N ASP A 149 -15.27 23.75 -24.54
CA ASP A 149 -14.59 24.98 -24.09
C ASP A 149 -15.40 25.76 -23.03
N MET A 150 -16.72 25.63 -23.03
CA MET A 150 -17.60 26.29 -22.03
C MET A 150 -17.44 25.65 -20.63
N ASP A 151 -17.24 24.34 -20.55
CA ASP A 151 -17.18 23.60 -19.30
C ASP A 151 -15.75 23.42 -18.80
N ARG A 152 -14.75 23.72 -19.63
CA ARG A 152 -13.36 23.35 -19.42
C ARG A 152 -12.79 23.89 -18.12
N ASP A 153 -12.99 25.16 -17.83
CA ASP A 153 -12.47 25.79 -16.63
C ASP A 153 -13.08 25.20 -15.36
N LYS A 154 -14.41 25.03 -15.34
CA LYS A 154 -15.12 24.41 -14.22
C LYS A 154 -14.73 22.96 -14.03
N TYR A 155 -14.56 22.22 -15.14
CA TYR A 155 -14.11 20.84 -15.12
C TYR A 155 -12.71 20.69 -14.52
N ILE A 156 -11.74 21.48 -14.98
CA ILE A 156 -10.36 21.45 -14.47
C ILE A 156 -10.32 21.82 -12.99
N LYS A 157 -11.06 22.83 -12.55
CA LYS A 157 -11.18 23.20 -11.14
C LYS A 157 -11.73 22.05 -10.31
N SER A 158 -12.84 21.45 -10.74
CA SER A 158 -13.46 20.31 -10.05
C SER A 158 -12.52 19.11 -9.95
N LYS A 159 -11.85 18.77 -11.05
CA LYS A 159 -10.84 17.70 -11.09
C LYS A 159 -9.71 17.98 -10.09
N ASN A 160 -9.15 19.19 -10.12
CA ASN A 160 -8.05 19.55 -9.21
C ASN A 160 -8.51 19.49 -7.75
N LYS A 161 -9.71 19.99 -7.43
CA LYS A 161 -10.27 19.89 -6.08
C LYS A 161 -10.40 18.44 -5.60
N ILE A 162 -10.83 17.53 -6.47
CA ILE A 162 -10.89 16.09 -6.15
C ILE A 162 -9.48 15.56 -5.80
N PHE A 163 -8.47 15.87 -6.61
CA PHE A 163 -7.11 15.43 -6.36
C PHE A 163 -6.52 16.04 -5.08
N ASP A 164 -6.78 17.30 -4.81
CA ASP A 164 -6.37 17.97 -3.58
C ASP A 164 -7.00 17.29 -2.35
N LEU A 165 -8.30 17.00 -2.40
CA LEU A 165 -8.98 16.27 -1.32
C LEU A 165 -8.40 14.87 -1.09
N ILE A 166 -8.07 14.14 -2.17
CA ILE A 166 -7.42 12.84 -2.04
C ILE A 166 -6.04 13.01 -1.42
N LYS A 167 -5.22 13.92 -1.92
CA LYS A 167 -3.88 14.22 -1.41
C LYS A 167 -3.91 14.58 0.07
N GLU A 168 -4.75 15.50 0.48
CA GLU A 168 -4.91 15.94 1.87
C GLU A 168 -5.33 14.79 2.78
N ASN A 169 -6.27 13.96 2.32
CA ASN A 169 -6.85 12.89 3.12
C ASN A 169 -6.11 11.55 3.05
N THR A 170 -5.04 11.47 2.28
CA THR A 170 -4.09 10.33 2.27
C THR A 170 -2.69 10.73 2.74
N SER A 171 -2.50 12.00 3.13
CA SER A 171 -1.24 12.57 3.62
C SER A 171 -1.15 12.44 5.13
N TYR A 172 -1.04 11.20 5.62
CA TYR A 172 -0.95 10.94 7.05
C TYR A 172 0.44 11.26 7.61
N GLU A 173 0.49 11.62 8.90
CA GLU A 173 1.71 11.66 9.67
C GLU A 173 1.88 10.35 10.44
N TYR A 174 3.09 9.82 10.43
CA TYR A 174 3.39 8.59 11.14
C TYR A 174 3.41 8.80 12.66
N ASP A 175 2.62 8.00 13.38
CA ASP A 175 2.62 7.96 14.85
C ASP A 175 2.80 6.51 15.34
N ASN A 176 3.95 6.23 15.93
CA ASN A 176 4.31 4.89 16.41
C ASN A 176 3.46 4.37 17.58
N LYS A 177 2.68 5.22 18.25
CA LYS A 177 1.74 4.80 19.29
C LYS A 177 0.59 4.00 18.69
N TYR A 178 0.14 4.41 17.53
CA TYR A 178 -1.04 3.85 16.86
C TYR A 178 -0.65 2.90 15.72
N LEU A 179 0.31 3.29 14.90
CA LEU A 179 0.74 2.54 13.73
C LEU A 179 1.90 1.59 14.06
N LYS A 180 1.85 0.37 13.54
CA LYS A 180 2.83 -0.68 13.86
C LYS A 180 3.85 -0.96 12.76
N HIS A 181 3.95 -0.07 11.77
CA HIS A 181 4.84 -0.21 10.63
C HIS A 181 6.31 -0.40 11.05
N SER A 182 6.82 0.41 12.00
CA SER A 182 8.21 0.29 12.47
C SER A 182 8.50 -1.07 13.12
N ALA A 183 7.60 -1.55 13.98
CA ALA A 183 7.73 -2.87 14.60
C ALA A 183 7.67 -4.00 13.56
N PHE A 184 6.81 -3.86 12.55
CA PHE A 184 6.69 -4.79 11.45
C PHE A 184 7.97 -4.82 10.60
N ILE A 185 8.47 -3.67 10.14
CA ILE A 185 9.71 -3.54 9.37
C ILE A 185 10.87 -4.16 10.14
N ASN A 186 11.02 -3.80 11.41
CA ASN A 186 12.09 -4.34 12.25
C ASN A 186 12.00 -5.86 12.39
N THR A 187 10.81 -6.42 12.60
CA THR A 187 10.62 -7.86 12.78
C THR A 187 10.94 -8.63 11.50
N VAL A 188 10.42 -8.17 10.35
CA VAL A 188 10.59 -8.91 9.08
C VAL A 188 12.00 -8.76 8.52
N SER A 189 12.64 -7.60 8.72
CA SER A 189 14.02 -7.40 8.26
C SER A 189 15.02 -8.34 8.94
N HIS A 190 14.78 -8.75 10.18
CA HIS A 190 15.62 -9.72 10.87
C HIS A 190 15.57 -11.15 10.27
N LEU A 191 14.61 -11.41 9.41
CA LEU A 191 14.55 -12.68 8.67
C LEU A 191 15.50 -12.68 7.46
N THR A 192 15.97 -11.50 7.02
CA THR A 192 16.90 -11.38 5.89
C THR A 192 18.35 -11.57 6.36
N LYS A 193 19.18 -12.10 5.50
CA LYS A 193 20.63 -12.26 5.75
C LYS A 193 21.41 -11.36 4.81
N THR A 194 22.34 -10.61 5.37
CA THR A 194 23.28 -9.79 4.59
C THR A 194 24.03 -10.66 3.56
N PRO A 195 24.19 -10.23 2.30
CA PRO A 195 23.90 -8.91 1.75
C PRO A 195 22.46 -8.70 1.25
N SER A 196 21.56 -9.67 1.39
CA SER A 196 20.17 -9.52 0.96
C SER A 196 19.45 -8.43 1.76
N LYS A 197 18.56 -7.71 1.09
CA LYS A 197 17.72 -6.67 1.67
C LYS A 197 16.27 -7.15 1.74
N LEU A 198 15.55 -6.75 2.78
CA LEU A 198 14.10 -6.85 2.77
C LEU A 198 13.56 -5.97 1.64
N THR A 199 12.67 -6.52 0.82
CA THR A 199 11.94 -5.74 -0.17
C THR A 199 10.50 -5.58 0.26
N ILE A 200 10.07 -4.34 0.44
CA ILE A 200 8.67 -3.97 0.67
C ILE A 200 8.11 -3.43 -0.64
N VAL A 201 7.00 -3.98 -1.06
CA VAL A 201 6.24 -3.55 -2.25
C VAL A 201 4.90 -3.04 -1.75
N THR A 202 4.48 -1.88 -2.18
CA THR A 202 3.21 -1.31 -1.74
C THR A 202 2.42 -0.68 -2.87
N THR A 203 1.11 -0.71 -2.75
CA THR A 203 0.18 0.04 -3.59
C THR A 203 -0.25 1.35 -2.94
N ASN A 204 0.21 1.64 -1.71
CA ASN A 204 -0.12 2.87 -0.99
C ASN A 204 0.80 4.02 -1.44
N TYR A 205 0.25 5.20 -1.62
CA TYR A 205 1.01 6.41 -2.00
C TYR A 205 1.42 7.27 -0.82
N ASP A 206 0.92 6.97 0.40
CA ASP A 206 1.34 7.64 1.63
C ASP A 206 2.81 7.38 1.95
N THR A 207 3.35 8.10 2.93
CA THR A 207 4.76 7.99 3.36
C THR A 207 4.95 7.18 4.65
N LEU A 208 3.92 6.46 5.10
CA LEU A 208 3.96 5.78 6.40
C LEU A 208 5.07 4.73 6.52
N LEU A 209 5.41 4.05 5.43
CA LEU A 209 6.49 3.06 5.42
C LEU A 209 7.87 3.73 5.45
N GLU A 210 8.04 4.82 4.71
CA GLU A 210 9.25 5.62 4.72
C GLU A 210 9.49 6.23 6.11
N ASP A 211 8.48 6.91 6.66
CA ASP A 211 8.54 7.57 7.96
C ASP A 211 8.79 6.56 9.09
N ALA A 212 8.14 5.40 9.02
CA ALA A 212 8.34 4.31 9.96
C ALA A 212 9.76 3.74 9.91
N ALA A 213 10.30 3.52 8.71
CA ALA A 213 11.65 3.03 8.52
C ALA A 213 12.68 4.03 9.05
N ASP A 214 12.49 5.31 8.72
CA ASP A 214 13.38 6.40 9.18
C ASP A 214 13.36 6.53 10.72
N SER A 215 12.18 6.44 11.35
CA SER A 215 12.01 6.51 12.80
C SER A 215 12.83 5.49 13.60
N ILE A 216 13.24 4.38 12.97
CA ILE A 216 14.04 3.31 13.56
C ILE A 216 15.43 3.18 12.93
N GLY A 217 15.85 4.20 12.15
CA GLY A 217 17.21 4.28 11.58
C GLY A 217 17.48 3.34 10.40
N TYR A 218 16.44 2.95 9.66
CA TYR A 218 16.59 2.20 8.41
C TYR A 218 16.85 3.16 7.25
N THR A 219 17.65 2.70 6.30
CA THR A 219 17.86 3.38 5.02
C THR A 219 16.90 2.78 3.99
N VAL A 220 16.11 3.62 3.38
CA VAL A 220 15.15 3.22 2.33
C VAL A 220 15.78 3.45 0.97
N MET A 221 15.83 2.38 0.16
CA MET A 221 16.18 2.40 -1.25
C MET A 221 14.87 2.36 -2.04
N ASP A 222 14.42 3.49 -2.53
CA ASP A 222 13.10 3.66 -3.16
C ASP A 222 13.17 3.88 -4.68
N GLY A 223 14.33 3.61 -5.27
CA GLY A 223 14.57 3.81 -6.70
C GLY A 223 14.98 5.23 -7.06
N PHE A 224 15.31 6.09 -6.09
CA PHE A 224 15.81 7.43 -6.37
C PHE A 224 17.30 7.56 -6.04
N SER A 225 17.99 8.34 -6.86
CA SER A 225 19.41 8.61 -6.68
C SER A 225 19.69 9.37 -5.37
N PHE A 226 20.89 9.19 -4.80
CA PHE A 226 21.33 9.92 -3.60
C PHE A 226 21.82 11.35 -3.90
N SER A 227 21.42 11.93 -5.02
CA SER A 227 21.78 13.29 -5.40
C SER A 227 20.96 14.33 -4.62
N HIS A 228 21.43 15.59 -4.61
CA HIS A 228 20.67 16.70 -4.03
C HIS A 228 19.28 16.89 -4.67
N ARG A 229 19.15 16.51 -5.92
CA ARG A 229 17.88 16.45 -6.65
C ARG A 229 17.64 15.00 -7.08
N PRO A 230 17.02 14.17 -6.23
CA PRO A 230 16.89 12.75 -6.50
C PRO A 230 15.91 12.51 -7.65
N TYR A 231 16.41 11.90 -8.73
CA TYR A 231 15.62 11.42 -9.86
C TYR A 231 15.48 9.90 -9.78
N PHE A 232 14.38 9.41 -10.33
CA PHE A 232 14.10 7.99 -10.38
C PHE A 232 15.11 7.28 -11.29
N ASP A 233 15.65 6.19 -10.78
CA ASP A 233 16.58 5.29 -11.43
C ASP A 233 16.39 3.91 -10.81
N SER A 234 15.76 3.01 -11.55
CA SER A 234 15.43 1.66 -11.07
C SER A 234 16.67 0.82 -10.75
N ASP A 235 17.84 1.17 -11.27
CA ASP A 235 19.11 0.50 -10.94
C ASP A 235 19.49 0.67 -9.47
N MET A 236 19.00 1.72 -8.81
CA MET A 236 19.23 1.96 -7.38
C MET A 236 18.79 0.80 -6.48
N PHE A 237 17.83 -0.02 -6.89
CA PHE A 237 17.41 -1.18 -6.11
C PHE A 237 18.48 -2.29 -6.04
N GLU A 238 19.41 -2.33 -6.99
CA GLU A 238 20.49 -3.33 -7.02
C GLU A 238 21.68 -2.93 -6.14
N TRP A 239 21.82 -1.65 -5.80
CA TRP A 239 22.97 -1.17 -5.03
C TRP A 239 22.92 -1.60 -3.56
N ASN A 240 24.11 -1.86 -3.00
CA ASN A 240 24.32 -2.05 -1.57
C ASN A 240 25.25 -0.97 -1.04
N LEU A 241 24.97 -0.50 0.17
CA LEU A 241 25.86 0.41 0.87
C LEU A 241 26.89 -0.40 1.65
N VAL A 242 28.16 -0.15 1.38
CA VAL A 242 29.28 -0.86 2.00
C VAL A 242 30.32 0.15 2.49
N ARG A 243 31.10 -0.24 3.51
CA ARG A 243 32.30 0.46 3.90
C ARG A 243 33.50 -0.49 3.91
N ASP A 244 34.67 0.03 3.63
CA ASP A 244 35.91 -0.71 3.80
C ASP A 244 36.16 -0.94 5.28
N ILE A 245 36.57 -2.17 5.61
CA ILE A 245 37.18 -2.46 6.91
C ILE A 245 38.69 -2.38 6.71
N GLU A 246 39.31 -1.48 7.44
CA GLU A 246 40.76 -1.36 7.45
C GLU A 246 41.40 -2.63 8.05
N ASN A 247 41.53 -3.65 7.24
CA ASN A 247 42.31 -4.84 7.57
C ASN A 247 43.45 -4.94 6.55
N VAL A 248 44.67 -4.88 7.07
CA VAL A 248 45.91 -4.90 6.27
C VAL A 248 46.03 -6.16 5.37
N LYS A 249 45.28 -7.19 5.62
CA LYS A 249 45.42 -8.49 4.93
C LYS A 249 44.33 -8.85 3.92
N THR A 250 43.07 -8.39 4.05
CA THR A 250 41.93 -8.98 3.32
C THR A 250 41.00 -8.01 2.57
N ARG A 251 41.12 -6.68 2.72
CA ARG A 251 40.19 -5.70 2.12
C ARG A 251 38.74 -6.15 2.23
N GLU A 252 38.30 -6.46 3.43
CA GLU A 252 36.92 -6.88 3.68
C GLU A 252 35.96 -5.70 3.58
N LEU A 253 34.78 -5.96 3.03
CA LEU A 253 33.69 -4.98 2.96
C LEU A 253 32.67 -5.28 4.04
N GLU A 254 32.27 -4.25 4.78
CA GLU A 254 31.15 -4.34 5.71
C GLU A 254 29.89 -3.73 5.07
N TYR A 255 28.87 -4.56 4.93
CA TYR A 255 27.57 -4.10 4.44
C TYR A 255 26.84 -3.32 5.52
N LYS A 256 26.29 -2.14 5.13
CA LYS A 256 25.40 -1.39 6.02
C LYS A 256 24.19 -2.25 6.35
N LYS A 257 23.92 -2.44 7.63
CA LYS A 257 22.70 -3.09 8.14
C LYS A 257 21.52 -2.11 8.05
N ASN A 258 20.32 -2.63 8.26
CA ASN A 258 19.09 -1.84 8.29
C ASN A 258 18.88 -1.05 7.00
N ILE A 259 18.92 -1.76 5.87
CA ILE A 259 18.54 -1.25 4.55
C ILE A 259 17.35 -2.06 4.05
N ILE A 260 16.37 -1.37 3.49
CA ILE A 260 15.22 -1.97 2.82
C ILE A 260 15.08 -1.41 1.41
N ASN A 261 14.56 -2.22 0.49
CA ASN A 261 14.03 -1.75 -0.78
C ASN A 261 12.55 -1.45 -0.61
N LEU A 262 12.08 -0.31 -1.11
CA LEU A 262 10.67 0.07 -1.10
C LEU A 262 10.19 0.37 -2.52
N LEU A 263 9.34 -0.49 -3.06
CA LEU A 263 8.74 -0.34 -4.39
C LEU A 263 7.29 0.14 -4.25
N LYS A 264 7.02 1.37 -4.68
CA LYS A 264 5.67 1.97 -4.65
C LYS A 264 5.02 1.81 -6.02
N LEU A 265 4.28 0.71 -6.21
CA LEU A 265 3.72 0.33 -7.52
C LEU A 265 2.69 1.32 -8.07
N HIS A 266 2.06 2.11 -7.22
CA HIS A 266 1.06 3.10 -7.61
C HIS A 266 1.55 4.55 -7.48
N GLY A 267 2.87 4.75 -7.30
CA GLY A 267 3.45 6.07 -7.14
C GLY A 267 3.45 6.57 -5.69
N SER A 268 3.67 7.86 -5.50
CA SER A 268 3.81 8.47 -4.18
C SER A 268 3.36 9.92 -4.15
N LEU A 269 2.90 10.36 -2.99
CA LEU A 269 2.63 11.77 -2.69
C LEU A 269 3.88 12.66 -2.77
N THR A 270 5.08 12.05 -2.79
CA THR A 270 6.36 12.75 -2.84
C THR A 270 6.98 12.79 -4.24
N TRP A 271 6.35 12.20 -5.25
CA TRP A 271 6.89 12.13 -6.61
C TRP A 271 6.23 13.14 -7.53
N GLU A 272 7.01 13.81 -8.32
CA GLU A 272 6.54 14.75 -9.33
C GLU A 272 7.38 14.63 -10.60
N ARG A 273 6.72 14.80 -11.76
CA ARG A 273 7.39 14.79 -13.06
C ARG A 273 7.85 16.21 -13.42
N ASP A 274 9.10 16.36 -13.82
CA ASP A 274 9.63 17.57 -14.45
C ASP A 274 10.19 17.27 -15.85
N GLU A 275 10.85 18.23 -16.45
CA GLU A 275 11.39 18.10 -17.81
C GLU A 275 12.48 17.01 -17.95
N LYS A 276 13.11 16.62 -16.85
CA LYS A 276 14.24 15.65 -16.82
C LYS A 276 13.78 14.24 -16.43
N GLY A 277 12.58 14.09 -15.88
CA GLY A 277 12.07 12.81 -15.44
C GLY A 277 11.25 12.91 -14.16
N ILE A 278 11.24 11.84 -13.38
CA ILE A 278 10.50 11.77 -12.13
C ILE A 278 11.45 12.09 -10.98
N ARG A 279 11.05 13.05 -10.18
CA ARG A 279 11.81 13.56 -9.06
C ARG A 279 11.08 13.33 -7.75
N ARG A 280 11.83 12.93 -6.71
CA ARG A 280 11.31 12.92 -5.33
C ARG A 280 11.54 14.29 -4.68
N LYS A 281 10.51 14.79 -4.03
CA LYS A 281 10.48 16.06 -3.29
C LYS A 281 9.88 15.86 -1.89
N GLU A 282 10.02 16.88 -1.05
CA GLU A 282 9.21 16.93 0.16
C GLU A 282 7.72 16.98 -0.17
N LYS A 283 6.90 16.31 0.63
CA LYS A 283 5.46 16.18 0.39
C LYS A 283 4.75 17.53 0.22
N THR A 284 5.20 18.56 0.95
CA THR A 284 4.69 19.93 0.87
C THR A 284 5.04 20.65 -0.43
N ASP A 285 6.12 20.24 -1.10
CA ASP A 285 6.65 20.88 -2.30
C ASP A 285 6.13 20.25 -3.61
N VAL A 286 5.32 19.19 -3.49
CA VAL A 286 4.73 18.50 -4.63
C VAL A 286 3.40 19.15 -4.98
N SER A 287 3.30 19.70 -6.19
CA SER A 287 2.06 20.26 -6.73
C SER A 287 1.19 19.18 -7.40
N ASN A 288 1.80 18.36 -8.24
CA ASN A 288 1.09 17.33 -9.00
C ASN A 288 1.72 15.95 -8.73
N PRO A 289 1.29 15.23 -7.69
CA PRO A 289 1.86 13.96 -7.35
C PRO A 289 1.64 12.91 -8.44
N ILE A 290 2.67 12.08 -8.67
CA ILE A 290 2.57 10.94 -9.58
C ILE A 290 1.94 9.78 -8.82
N MET A 291 0.68 9.50 -9.16
CA MET A 291 -0.11 8.42 -8.57
C MET A 291 -0.88 7.69 -9.67
N ILE A 292 -0.92 6.37 -9.60
CA ILE A 292 -1.90 5.58 -10.36
C ILE A 292 -3.13 5.41 -9.47
N PHE A 293 -4.24 5.91 -9.96
CA PHE A 293 -5.52 5.47 -9.40
C PHE A 293 -5.85 4.11 -9.98
N PRO A 294 -6.18 3.11 -9.13
CA PRO A 294 -6.60 1.81 -9.63
C PRO A 294 -7.84 1.97 -10.52
N SER A 295 -7.71 1.74 -11.80
CA SER A 295 -8.78 1.90 -12.79
C SER A 295 -8.77 0.76 -13.79
N SER A 296 -9.85 0.58 -14.53
CA SER A 296 -9.93 -0.38 -15.64
C SER A 296 -8.88 -0.15 -16.74
N ASN A 297 -8.35 1.07 -16.85
CA ASN A 297 -7.28 1.45 -17.77
C ASN A 297 -5.85 1.29 -17.18
N LYS A 298 -5.68 0.55 -16.09
CA LYS A 298 -4.38 0.29 -15.44
C LYS A 298 -3.28 -0.12 -16.40
N TYR A 299 -3.61 -0.90 -17.42
CA TYR A 299 -2.62 -1.37 -18.39
C TYR A 299 -1.92 -0.24 -19.14
N MET A 300 -2.63 0.80 -19.55
CA MET A 300 -2.01 1.90 -20.29
C MET A 300 -1.10 2.76 -19.41
N GLN A 301 -1.45 2.95 -18.14
CA GLN A 301 -0.64 3.74 -17.20
C GLN A 301 0.57 2.95 -16.69
N SER A 302 0.45 1.62 -16.55
CA SER A 302 1.55 0.75 -16.11
C SER A 302 2.69 0.64 -17.14
N TYR A 303 2.50 1.05 -18.38
CA TYR A 303 3.56 1.14 -19.40
C TYR A 303 4.37 2.43 -19.32
N GLN A 304 3.98 3.38 -18.47
CA GLN A 304 4.71 4.63 -18.30
C GLN A 304 5.74 4.50 -17.16
N GLU A 305 6.83 5.23 -17.28
CA GLU A 305 7.80 5.42 -16.21
C GLU A 305 7.16 6.16 -15.00
N PRO A 306 7.38 5.72 -13.76
CA PRO A 306 8.29 4.68 -13.28
C PRO A 306 7.59 3.30 -13.11
N TYR A 307 6.33 3.21 -13.46
CA TYR A 307 5.50 2.05 -13.10
C TYR A 307 5.95 0.79 -13.80
N PHE A 308 6.31 0.89 -15.09
CA PHE A 308 6.79 -0.26 -15.86
C PHE A 308 8.02 -0.89 -15.21
N GLU A 309 8.99 -0.08 -14.82
CA GLU A 309 10.20 -0.56 -14.16
C GLU A 309 9.89 -1.17 -12.79
N LEU A 310 9.02 -0.53 -12.00
CA LEU A 310 8.64 -1.03 -10.68
C LEU A 310 7.90 -2.37 -10.76
N PHE A 311 6.94 -2.51 -11.69
CA PHE A 311 6.23 -3.77 -11.91
C PHE A 311 7.16 -4.86 -12.45
N THR A 312 8.04 -4.53 -13.40
CA THR A 312 9.04 -5.45 -13.93
C THR A 312 9.96 -5.93 -12.81
N LYS A 313 10.45 -5.01 -11.98
CA LYS A 313 11.29 -5.34 -10.83
C LYS A 313 10.59 -6.26 -9.83
N PHE A 314 9.33 -5.97 -9.51
CA PHE A 314 8.55 -6.83 -8.63
C PHE A 314 8.38 -8.24 -9.22
N GLN A 315 8.07 -8.37 -10.52
CA GLN A 315 7.97 -9.65 -11.18
C GLN A 315 9.29 -10.43 -11.20
N GLU A 316 10.41 -9.76 -11.42
CA GLU A 316 11.75 -10.35 -11.36
C GLU A 316 12.05 -10.90 -9.96
N LEU A 317 11.74 -10.14 -8.93
CA LEU A 317 11.94 -10.55 -7.54
C LEU A 317 11.11 -11.79 -7.19
N LEU A 318 9.85 -11.86 -7.65
CA LEU A 318 8.98 -13.02 -7.45
C LEU A 318 9.48 -14.30 -8.14
N LYS A 319 10.23 -14.16 -9.24
CA LYS A 319 10.81 -15.30 -9.98
C LYS A 319 12.10 -15.83 -9.35
N ARG A 320 12.72 -15.13 -8.43
CA ARG A 320 13.95 -15.57 -7.76
C ARG A 320 13.69 -16.83 -6.96
N PRO A 321 14.60 -17.83 -6.99
CA PRO A 321 14.43 -19.06 -6.22
C PRO A 321 14.47 -18.75 -4.72
N ASN A 322 13.82 -19.62 -3.93
CA ASN A 322 13.79 -19.55 -2.49
C ASN A 322 13.33 -18.18 -1.96
N THR A 323 12.23 -17.66 -2.53
CA THR A 323 11.60 -16.40 -2.17
C THR A 323 10.40 -16.64 -1.26
N LEU A 324 10.34 -15.92 -0.14
CA LEU A 324 9.15 -15.81 0.71
C LEU A 324 8.38 -14.53 0.33
N LEU A 325 7.13 -14.68 -0.06
CA LEU A 325 6.19 -13.58 -0.22
C LEU A 325 5.26 -13.53 1.00
N ILE A 326 5.23 -12.38 1.67
CA ILE A 326 4.30 -12.06 2.75
C ILE A 326 3.33 -11.01 2.23
N THR A 327 2.03 -11.21 2.38
CA THR A 327 1.02 -10.21 2.02
C THR A 327 0.31 -9.72 3.27
N THR A 328 0.06 -8.40 3.33
CA THR A 328 -0.65 -7.74 4.44
C THR A 328 -1.36 -6.48 3.94
N GLY A 329 -2.42 -6.08 4.65
CA GLY A 329 -3.15 -4.87 4.32
C GLY A 329 -4.65 -5.05 4.27
#